data_bea2653ddf433dcced97a51848bd02ce
#
_entry.id   bea2653ddf433dcced97a51848bd02ce
#
_cell.length_a   1.000
_cell.length_b   1.000
_cell.length_c   1.000
_cell.angle_alpha   90.00
_cell.angle_beta   90.00
_cell.angle_gamma   90.00
#
_symmetry.space_group_name_H-M   'P 1'
#
loop_
_entity.id
_entity.type
_entity.pdbx_description
1 polymer ?
#
loop_
_entity_poly.entity_id
_entity_poly.type
_entity_poly.pdbx_seq_one_letter_code
_entity_poly.pdbx_strand_id
1 'polypeptide(L)'
;RRRRKPGPPGVPHPARPALRADWLPLLAVLLIQGALSYHLILSNTAFIDEGTYIYAGYQEIAHLRHGTPVSTYETFFSGSPLIYPVVVAVADFLGGLNGARLLSLAFMLSATVAVHLATRRLHGSLAAFCAAVAFVALGPTQFLGGLATYDAMALAILAWSGYFAVRLTTGGGYPSLVASGLLLALAGATKYAALLWVPVVAGIAVLAGPRGSLRLWEAWRRGLLVLLTFVVAVGAAALAAGEKYVNGFNHTTLKRAPGHDSYSYVASEAARWVGPLLVVALAGVLVQLVRARRRGGAAWPEFWLALLLLLAGLMAPVNQIRIHTWLSLQKHVDFGAWFSCIVVGLVLARTVLWLKGRLHLVAGVAAAALVVGPLAWVGSAQGREMYGEWSNSKEFVAALEPYIVKGEDRYLVENYNVPAYYLRKQTNWQQWHDLVAVFRRDPATGEMQNGVPAIQAGIQAHEWKVVVLDFTQTGAIDKAIQPTLKAAGYRVVTVVTSGKHGRYTVYVAPGYDKRP
;
A
#
# COMPACT_ATOMS: atom_id res chain seq x y z
N ARG A 1 73.46 -14.07 17.48
CA ARG A 1 72.28 -13.33 17.95
C ARG A 1 71.64 -12.63 16.75
N ARG A 2 70.57 -13.20 16.16
CA ARG A 2 69.77 -12.56 15.10
C ARG A 2 68.74 -11.59 15.74
N ARG A 3 68.88 -10.30 15.46
CA ARG A 3 67.86 -9.28 15.84
C ARG A 3 66.59 -9.52 15.05
N ARG A 4 65.47 -9.82 15.76
CA ARG A 4 64.14 -9.84 15.18
C ARG A 4 63.73 -8.40 14.78
N LYS A 5 63.38 -8.19 13.53
CA LYS A 5 62.78 -6.93 13.07
C LYS A 5 61.41 -6.75 13.77
N PRO A 6 61.05 -5.53 14.24
CA PRO A 6 59.72 -5.26 14.78
C PRO A 6 58.70 -5.42 13.67
N GLY A 7 57.62 -6.11 13.96
CA GLY A 7 56.45 -6.24 13.06
C GLY A 7 55.76 -4.89 12.81
N PRO A 8 55.04 -4.73 11.71
CA PRO A 8 54.34 -3.47 11.41
C PRO A 8 53.33 -3.13 12.52
N PRO A 9 53.14 -1.83 12.84
CA PRO A 9 52.20 -1.39 13.85
C PRO A 9 50.78 -1.87 13.46
N GLY A 10 50.10 -2.55 14.39
CA GLY A 10 48.76 -3.07 14.18
C GLY A 10 47.81 -1.96 13.75
N VAL A 11 47.16 -2.14 12.61
CA VAL A 11 46.05 -1.28 12.16
C VAL A 11 44.99 -1.26 13.26
N PRO A 12 44.60 -0.10 13.79
CA PRO A 12 43.57 -0.03 14.80
C PRO A 12 42.28 -0.63 14.21
N HIS A 13 41.80 -1.74 14.77
CA HIS A 13 40.47 -2.23 14.45
C HIS A 13 39.49 -1.10 14.77
N PRO A 14 38.59 -0.73 13.81
CA PRO A 14 37.55 0.25 14.12
C PRO A 14 36.77 -0.27 15.32
N ALA A 15 36.75 0.53 16.39
CA ALA A 15 35.95 0.23 17.58
C ALA A 15 34.54 -0.14 17.18
N ARG A 16 34.06 -1.30 17.64
CA ARG A 16 32.66 -1.71 17.43
C ARG A 16 31.77 -0.60 18.00
N PRO A 17 30.92 0.06 17.21
CA PRO A 17 30.06 1.12 17.71
C PRO A 17 29.19 0.56 18.84
N ALA A 18 29.10 1.31 19.93
CA ALA A 18 28.23 0.98 21.05
C ALA A 18 26.78 0.90 20.56
N LEU A 19 26.27 -0.30 20.35
CA LEU A 19 24.98 -0.61 19.72
C LEU A 19 23.77 0.00 20.47
N ARG A 20 23.94 0.39 21.75
CA ARG A 20 22.82 0.78 22.61
C ARG A 20 22.34 2.23 22.45
N ALA A 21 23.18 3.20 22.14
CA ALA A 21 22.79 4.62 22.06
C ALA A 21 22.12 5.00 20.72
N ASP A 22 22.41 4.28 19.64
CA ASP A 22 21.93 4.61 18.29
C ASP A 22 20.47 4.22 18.03
N TRP A 23 19.86 3.34 18.85
CA TRP A 23 18.49 2.86 18.65
C TRP A 23 17.43 3.72 19.35
N LEU A 24 17.80 4.48 20.37
CA LEU A 24 16.84 5.33 21.10
C LEU A 24 16.13 6.36 20.21
N PRO A 25 16.81 7.07 19.29
CA PRO A 25 16.14 8.00 18.38
C PRO A 25 15.16 7.28 17.43
N LEU A 26 15.52 6.09 16.93
CA LEU A 26 14.63 5.31 16.09
C LEU A 26 13.40 4.84 16.87
N LEU A 27 13.57 4.37 18.11
CA LEU A 27 12.46 3.95 18.96
C LEU A 27 11.47 5.10 19.19
N ALA A 28 11.97 6.32 19.42
CA ALA A 28 11.09 7.50 19.56
C ALA A 28 10.29 7.76 18.27
N VAL A 29 10.90 7.65 17.09
CA VAL A 29 10.22 7.79 15.79
C VAL A 29 9.14 6.70 15.63
N LEU A 30 9.44 5.45 15.96
CA LEU A 30 8.48 4.34 15.88
C LEU A 30 7.30 4.52 16.84
N LEU A 31 7.54 5.01 18.05
CA LEU A 31 6.48 5.32 19.01
C LEU A 31 5.56 6.44 18.51
N ILE A 32 6.13 7.50 17.92
CA ILE A 32 5.37 8.59 17.30
C ILE A 32 4.53 8.04 16.14
N GLN A 33 5.11 7.26 15.24
CA GLN A 33 4.38 6.62 14.15
C GLN A 33 3.25 5.73 14.69
N GLY A 34 3.56 4.91 15.70
CA GLY A 34 2.58 4.07 16.37
C GLY A 34 1.40 4.88 16.90
N ALA A 35 1.67 5.99 17.59
CA ALA A 35 0.62 6.86 18.15
C ALA A 35 -0.24 7.50 17.05
N LEU A 36 0.37 8.02 15.97
CA LEU A 36 -0.33 8.66 14.86
C LEU A 36 -1.24 7.68 14.11
N SER A 37 -0.74 6.49 13.79
CA SER A 37 -1.54 5.47 13.09
C SER A 37 -2.57 4.81 14.02
N TYR A 38 -2.25 4.59 15.31
CA TYR A 38 -3.18 4.00 16.28
C TYR A 38 -4.44 4.86 16.48
N HIS A 39 -4.26 6.18 16.48
CA HIS A 39 -5.41 7.09 16.51
C HIS A 39 -6.36 6.87 15.32
N LEU A 40 -5.81 6.60 14.13
CA LEU A 40 -6.59 6.32 12.94
C LEU A 40 -7.28 4.93 13.02
N ILE A 41 -6.61 3.91 13.57
CA ILE A 41 -7.15 2.56 13.73
C ILE A 41 -8.53 2.56 14.40
N LEU A 42 -8.73 3.42 15.40
CA LEU A 42 -9.95 3.48 16.19
C LEU A 42 -11.03 4.40 15.63
N SER A 43 -10.79 5.08 14.51
CA SER A 43 -11.60 6.23 14.10
C SER A 43 -12.84 5.91 13.27
N ASN A 44 -12.91 4.76 12.58
CA ASN A 44 -14.04 4.43 11.69
C ASN A 44 -14.24 2.91 11.55
N THR A 45 -15.41 2.50 11.02
CA THR A 45 -15.72 1.12 10.59
C THR A 45 -14.89 0.71 9.37
N ALA A 46 -15.03 -0.55 8.92
CA ALA A 46 -14.26 -1.05 7.80
C ALA A 46 -14.47 -0.20 6.53
N PHE A 47 -13.36 0.13 5.88
CA PHE A 47 -13.34 0.60 4.50
C PHE A 47 -13.67 -0.56 3.55
N ILE A 48 -14.16 -0.25 2.35
CA ILE A 48 -14.54 -1.26 1.36
C ILE A 48 -13.40 -2.27 1.08
N ASP A 49 -12.17 -1.79 0.88
CA ASP A 49 -11.02 -2.65 0.64
C ASP A 49 -10.71 -3.55 1.84
N GLU A 50 -10.83 -3.03 3.08
CA GLU A 50 -10.61 -3.83 4.30
C GLU A 50 -11.64 -4.96 4.40
N GLY A 51 -12.93 -4.62 4.21
CA GLY A 51 -14.01 -5.62 4.20
C GLY A 51 -13.76 -6.69 3.14
N THR A 52 -13.40 -6.26 1.93
CA THR A 52 -13.13 -7.16 0.80
C THR A 52 -11.98 -8.12 1.08
N TYR A 53 -10.82 -7.61 1.51
CA TYR A 53 -9.63 -8.47 1.70
C TYR A 53 -9.77 -9.40 2.90
N ILE A 54 -10.34 -8.92 4.01
CA ILE A 54 -10.56 -9.77 5.19
C ILE A 54 -11.56 -10.86 4.86
N TYR A 55 -12.68 -10.52 4.19
CA TYR A 55 -13.70 -11.50 3.82
C TYR A 55 -13.17 -12.53 2.83
N ALA A 56 -12.42 -12.10 1.81
CA ALA A 56 -11.75 -12.99 0.88
C ALA A 56 -10.81 -13.97 1.61
N GLY A 57 -10.04 -13.47 2.58
CA GLY A 57 -9.13 -14.31 3.36
C GLY A 57 -9.84 -15.41 4.15
N TYR A 58 -10.99 -15.13 4.74
CA TYR A 58 -11.81 -16.17 5.38
C TYR A 58 -12.29 -17.23 4.38
N GLN A 59 -12.67 -16.83 3.16
CA GLN A 59 -13.10 -17.77 2.12
C GLN A 59 -11.93 -18.62 1.61
N GLU A 60 -10.76 -18.01 1.37
CA GLU A 60 -9.56 -18.73 0.95
C GLU A 60 -9.10 -19.75 2.01
N ILE A 61 -9.14 -19.39 3.30
CA ILE A 61 -8.85 -20.32 4.40
C ILE A 61 -9.86 -21.48 4.42
N ALA A 62 -11.14 -21.20 4.23
CA ALA A 62 -12.18 -22.23 4.19
C ALA A 62 -12.01 -23.15 2.94
N HIS A 63 -11.64 -22.56 1.80
CA HIS A 63 -11.32 -23.32 0.59
C HIS A 63 -10.12 -24.25 0.80
N LEU A 64 -9.03 -23.74 1.34
CA LEU A 64 -7.81 -24.53 1.59
C LEU A 64 -8.02 -25.65 2.62
N ARG A 65 -8.93 -25.46 3.58
CA ARG A 65 -9.20 -26.47 4.63
C ARG A 65 -10.27 -27.48 4.27
N HIS A 66 -11.29 -27.07 3.54
CA HIS A 66 -12.53 -27.83 3.36
C HIS A 66 -12.97 -27.95 1.90
N GLY A 67 -12.22 -27.37 0.94
CA GLY A 67 -12.60 -27.37 -0.48
C GLY A 67 -13.87 -26.55 -0.79
N THR A 68 -14.28 -25.65 0.11
CA THR A 68 -15.49 -24.83 -0.12
C THR A 68 -15.31 -23.94 -1.34
N PRO A 69 -16.38 -23.68 -2.13
CA PRO A 69 -16.29 -22.73 -3.25
C PRO A 69 -15.84 -21.35 -2.79
N VAL A 70 -14.98 -20.72 -3.57
CA VAL A 70 -14.46 -19.38 -3.36
C VAL A 70 -14.75 -18.50 -4.58
N SER A 71 -14.93 -17.20 -4.36
CA SER A 71 -15.11 -16.23 -5.46
C SER A 71 -13.84 -16.10 -6.31
N THR A 72 -13.99 -15.62 -7.54
CA THR A 72 -12.89 -15.43 -8.50
C THR A 72 -12.07 -14.16 -8.19
N TYR A 73 -11.54 -14.06 -6.96
CA TYR A 73 -10.81 -12.87 -6.48
C TYR A 73 -9.62 -12.50 -7.36
N GLU A 74 -9.00 -13.46 -8.02
CA GLU A 74 -7.89 -13.24 -8.95
C GLU A 74 -8.28 -12.37 -10.15
N THR A 75 -9.55 -12.28 -10.51
CA THR A 75 -10.02 -11.50 -11.66
C THR A 75 -10.14 -10.00 -11.38
N PHE A 76 -10.17 -9.58 -10.11
CA PHE A 76 -10.31 -8.16 -9.72
C PHE A 76 -9.35 -7.68 -8.65
N PHE A 77 -8.64 -8.57 -7.93
CA PHE A 77 -7.58 -8.14 -7.02
C PHE A 77 -6.32 -7.75 -7.78
N SER A 78 -5.72 -6.62 -7.41
CA SER A 78 -4.41 -6.18 -7.92
C SER A 78 -3.26 -6.75 -7.11
N GLY A 79 -3.37 -8.01 -6.69
CA GLY A 79 -2.43 -8.82 -5.91
C GLY A 79 -2.96 -10.22 -5.72
N SER A 80 -2.14 -11.14 -5.20
CA SER A 80 -2.56 -12.52 -4.94
C SER A 80 -3.60 -12.60 -3.82
N PRO A 81 -4.75 -13.25 -4.03
CA PRO A 81 -5.75 -13.47 -2.99
C PRO A 81 -5.26 -14.43 -1.88
N LEU A 82 -4.23 -15.23 -2.14
CA LEU A 82 -3.67 -16.21 -1.20
C LEU A 82 -2.62 -15.62 -0.24
N ILE A 83 -2.12 -14.40 -0.48
CA ILE A 83 -1.04 -13.82 0.34
C ILE A 83 -1.64 -12.92 1.44
N TYR A 84 -1.89 -11.65 1.12
CA TYR A 84 -2.37 -10.70 2.13
C TYR A 84 -3.74 -11.06 2.71
N PRO A 85 -4.77 -11.43 1.91
CA PRO A 85 -6.08 -11.78 2.45
C PRO A 85 -6.04 -12.87 3.51
N VAL A 86 -5.27 -13.94 3.29
CA VAL A 86 -5.11 -15.02 4.27
C VAL A 86 -4.46 -14.51 5.56
N VAL A 87 -3.39 -13.72 5.46
CA VAL A 87 -2.67 -13.18 6.61
C VAL A 87 -3.54 -12.22 7.41
N VAL A 88 -4.28 -11.32 6.74
CA VAL A 88 -5.15 -10.35 7.41
C VAL A 88 -6.38 -10.99 8.05
N ALA A 89 -6.94 -12.05 7.45
CA ALA A 89 -8.03 -12.79 8.06
C ALA A 89 -7.63 -13.48 9.38
N VAL A 90 -6.39 -13.96 9.48
CA VAL A 90 -5.85 -14.47 10.76
C VAL A 90 -5.73 -13.36 11.80
N ALA A 91 -5.26 -12.18 11.41
CA ALA A 91 -5.16 -11.03 12.32
C ALA A 91 -6.55 -10.54 12.77
N ASP A 92 -7.54 -10.52 11.85
CA ASP A 92 -8.93 -10.20 12.18
C ASP A 92 -9.55 -11.26 13.10
N PHE A 93 -9.27 -12.54 12.89
CA PHE A 93 -9.73 -13.61 13.79
C PHE A 93 -9.25 -13.41 15.24
N LEU A 94 -8.01 -12.93 15.41
CA LEU A 94 -7.40 -12.72 16.73
C LEU A 94 -7.85 -11.41 17.41
N GLY A 95 -8.11 -10.35 16.66
CA GLY A 95 -8.36 -9.02 17.25
C GLY A 95 -9.41 -8.19 16.50
N GLY A 96 -10.24 -8.80 15.65
CA GLY A 96 -11.22 -8.10 14.82
C GLY A 96 -10.55 -7.12 13.85
N LEU A 97 -11.32 -6.16 13.34
CA LEU A 97 -10.81 -5.13 12.44
C LEU A 97 -9.59 -4.38 13.00
N ASN A 98 -9.58 -4.14 14.32
CA ASN A 98 -8.44 -3.49 14.97
C ASN A 98 -7.18 -4.37 14.92
N GLY A 99 -7.31 -5.69 15.06
CA GLY A 99 -6.21 -6.63 14.91
C GLY A 99 -5.65 -6.63 13.48
N ALA A 100 -6.51 -6.59 12.47
CA ALA A 100 -6.13 -6.46 11.07
C ALA A 100 -5.38 -5.14 10.79
N ARG A 101 -5.85 -4.02 11.35
CA ARG A 101 -5.20 -2.70 11.24
C ARG A 101 -3.87 -2.63 11.99
N LEU A 102 -3.78 -3.25 13.18
CA LEU A 102 -2.52 -3.36 13.93
C LEU A 102 -1.46 -4.16 13.16
N LEU A 103 -1.86 -5.17 12.38
CA LEU A 103 -0.95 -5.87 11.49
C LEU A 103 -0.37 -4.93 10.42
N SER A 104 -1.21 -4.06 9.83
CA SER A 104 -0.73 -3.04 8.87
C SER A 104 0.22 -2.04 9.54
N LEU A 105 -0.07 -1.64 10.79
CA LEU A 105 0.86 -0.82 11.58
C LEU A 105 2.21 -1.51 11.76
N ALA A 106 2.23 -2.80 12.09
CA ALA A 106 3.48 -3.54 12.25
C ALA A 106 4.30 -3.57 10.94
N PHE A 107 3.65 -3.75 9.78
CA PHE A 107 4.30 -3.64 8.48
C PHE A 107 4.89 -2.24 8.24
N MET A 108 4.14 -1.18 8.52
CA MET A 108 4.62 0.19 8.31
C MET A 108 5.75 0.58 9.27
N LEU A 109 5.71 0.15 10.53
CA LEU A 109 6.83 0.29 11.47
C LEU A 109 8.07 -0.43 10.95
N SER A 110 7.90 -1.63 10.41
CA SER A 110 8.97 -2.41 9.77
C SER A 110 9.58 -1.69 8.55
N ALA A 111 8.75 -1.04 7.72
CA ALA A 111 9.21 -0.22 6.59
C ALA A 111 10.04 1.00 7.07
N THR A 112 9.65 1.62 8.19
CA THR A 112 10.41 2.70 8.82
C THR A 112 11.76 2.22 9.35
N VAL A 113 11.82 1.04 9.95
CA VAL A 113 13.10 0.41 10.32
C VAL A 113 13.97 0.19 9.08
N ALA A 114 13.39 -0.31 7.99
CA ALA A 114 14.12 -0.58 6.75
C ALA A 114 14.70 0.71 6.13
N VAL A 115 13.95 1.84 6.07
CA VAL A 115 14.48 3.12 5.54
C VAL A 115 15.59 3.66 6.43
N HIS A 116 15.46 3.55 7.76
CA HIS A 116 16.50 3.92 8.68
C HIS A 116 17.78 3.11 8.43
N LEU A 117 17.67 1.79 8.35
CA LEU A 117 18.83 0.90 8.16
C LEU A 117 19.50 1.11 6.79
N ALA A 118 18.71 1.29 5.72
CA ALA A 118 19.22 1.57 4.38
C ALA A 118 19.98 2.90 4.36
N THR A 119 19.37 3.96 4.89
CA THR A 119 19.97 5.29 4.94
C THR A 119 21.21 5.31 5.83
N ARG A 120 21.20 4.60 6.96
CA ARG A 120 22.36 4.48 7.86
C ARG A 120 23.58 3.90 7.15
N ARG A 121 23.38 2.87 6.33
CA ARG A 121 24.46 2.25 5.54
C ARG A 121 25.02 3.18 4.47
N LEU A 122 24.17 4.00 3.86
CA LEU A 122 24.55 4.91 2.78
C LEU A 122 25.15 6.23 3.30
N HIS A 123 24.56 6.79 4.35
CA HIS A 123 24.77 8.21 4.73
C HIS A 123 25.00 8.43 6.23
N GLY A 124 24.99 7.39 7.07
CA GLY A 124 25.22 7.47 8.52
C GLY A 124 23.97 7.72 9.36
N SER A 125 24.16 7.72 10.70
CA SER A 125 23.07 7.67 11.68
C SER A 125 22.17 8.92 11.67
N LEU A 126 22.73 10.12 11.51
CA LEU A 126 21.93 11.35 11.48
C LEU A 126 21.00 11.39 10.25
N ALA A 127 21.52 11.02 9.08
CA ALA A 127 20.70 10.94 7.87
C ALA A 127 19.62 9.86 7.98
N ALA A 128 19.93 8.74 8.62
CA ALA A 128 18.98 7.66 8.89
C ALA A 128 17.83 8.11 9.78
N PHE A 129 18.13 8.82 10.85
CA PHE A 129 17.11 9.41 11.71
C PHE A 129 16.22 10.40 10.94
N CYS A 130 16.83 11.34 10.20
CA CYS A 130 16.08 12.31 9.39
C CYS A 130 15.20 11.64 8.32
N ALA A 131 15.68 10.55 7.69
CA ALA A 131 14.89 9.80 6.70
C ALA A 131 13.68 9.12 7.34
N ALA A 132 13.86 8.49 8.50
CA ALA A 132 12.77 7.87 9.24
C ALA A 132 11.72 8.90 9.69
N VAL A 133 12.15 10.05 10.21
CA VAL A 133 11.25 11.16 10.58
C VAL A 133 10.49 11.69 9.38
N ALA A 134 11.17 11.92 8.24
CA ALA A 134 10.53 12.39 7.02
C ALA A 134 9.47 11.40 6.51
N PHE A 135 9.74 10.09 6.57
CA PHE A 135 8.80 9.05 6.17
C PHE A 135 7.56 9.02 7.07
N VAL A 136 7.74 9.05 8.39
CA VAL A 136 6.64 9.06 9.38
C VAL A 136 5.79 10.35 9.30
N ALA A 137 6.38 11.47 8.88
CA ALA A 137 5.67 12.73 8.72
C ALA A 137 4.65 12.74 7.58
N LEU A 138 4.71 11.78 6.64
CA LEU A 138 3.79 11.71 5.50
C LEU A 138 2.40 11.21 5.91
N GLY A 139 1.35 11.84 5.38
CA GLY A 139 -0.03 11.38 5.55
C GLY A 139 -0.28 9.97 5.02
N PRO A 140 0.18 9.62 3.80
CA PRO A 140 0.12 8.25 3.29
C PRO A 140 0.72 7.20 4.24
N THR A 141 1.87 7.47 4.85
CA THR A 141 2.52 6.56 5.81
C THR A 141 1.66 6.34 7.06
N GLN A 142 1.08 7.42 7.60
CA GLN A 142 0.19 7.35 8.76
C GLN A 142 -1.10 6.59 8.43
N PHE A 143 -1.68 6.89 7.27
CA PHE A 143 -2.90 6.26 6.76
C PHE A 143 -2.73 4.76 6.55
N LEU A 144 -1.68 4.34 5.83
CA LEU A 144 -1.39 2.92 5.58
C LEU A 144 -1.11 2.15 6.88
N GLY A 145 -0.54 2.79 7.90
CA GLY A 145 -0.37 2.18 9.22
C GLY A 145 -1.68 1.97 9.99
N GLY A 146 -2.77 2.61 9.57
CA GLY A 146 -4.09 2.45 10.18
C GLY A 146 -5.09 1.66 9.34
N LEU A 147 -4.78 1.28 8.12
CA LEU A 147 -5.71 0.68 7.16
C LEU A 147 -5.33 -0.76 6.82
N ALA A 148 -6.27 -1.69 6.97
CA ALA A 148 -6.04 -3.12 6.73
C ALA A 148 -6.11 -3.46 5.23
N THR A 149 -5.09 -3.03 4.47
CA THR A 149 -4.95 -3.32 3.04
C THR A 149 -3.58 -3.92 2.70
N TYR A 150 -3.49 -4.60 1.58
CA TYR A 150 -2.24 -5.23 1.14
C TYR A 150 -1.09 -4.24 0.87
N ASP A 151 -1.41 -2.93 0.79
CA ASP A 151 -0.43 -1.87 0.52
C ASP A 151 0.67 -1.80 1.58
N ALA A 152 0.29 -1.84 2.87
CA ALA A 152 1.24 -1.80 3.97
C ALA A 152 2.21 -2.99 3.96
N MET A 153 1.69 -4.21 3.71
CA MET A 153 2.51 -5.41 3.60
C MET A 153 3.44 -5.35 2.38
N ALA A 154 2.92 -5.01 1.21
CA ALA A 154 3.71 -4.93 -0.02
C ALA A 154 4.81 -3.87 0.08
N LEU A 155 4.50 -2.69 0.65
CA LEU A 155 5.49 -1.63 0.89
C LEU A 155 6.58 -2.09 1.87
N ALA A 156 6.22 -2.73 2.98
CA ALA A 156 7.20 -3.25 3.92
C ALA A 156 8.15 -4.26 3.27
N ILE A 157 7.61 -5.20 2.49
CA ILE A 157 8.42 -6.20 1.79
C ILE A 157 9.33 -5.55 0.73
N LEU A 158 8.81 -4.56 -0.03
CA LEU A 158 9.60 -3.78 -0.98
C LEU A 158 10.70 -2.98 -0.28
N ALA A 159 10.41 -2.38 0.87
CA ALA A 159 11.38 -1.66 1.70
C ALA A 159 12.53 -2.56 2.14
N TRP A 160 12.23 -3.76 2.60
CA TRP A 160 13.27 -4.74 2.94
C TRP A 160 14.04 -5.23 1.72
N SER A 161 13.40 -5.39 0.56
CA SER A 161 14.10 -5.67 -0.70
C SER A 161 15.11 -4.58 -1.02
N GLY A 162 14.70 -3.30 -0.95
CA GLY A 162 15.57 -2.13 -1.12
C GLY A 162 16.71 -2.09 -0.10
N TYR A 163 16.45 -2.38 1.17
CA TYR A 163 17.48 -2.49 2.20
C TYR A 163 18.51 -3.58 1.88
N PHE A 164 18.08 -4.76 1.44
CA PHE A 164 18.99 -5.84 1.08
C PHE A 164 19.79 -5.52 -0.18
N ALA A 165 19.23 -4.78 -1.14
CA ALA A 165 20.00 -4.24 -2.28
C ALA A 165 21.11 -3.29 -1.81
N VAL A 166 20.84 -2.40 -0.85
CA VAL A 166 21.88 -1.56 -0.22
C VAL A 166 22.88 -2.42 0.55
N ARG A 167 22.44 -3.39 1.34
CA ARG A 167 23.31 -4.29 2.12
C ARG A 167 24.23 -5.11 1.23
N LEU A 168 23.76 -5.57 0.09
CA LEU A 168 24.57 -6.29 -0.91
C LEU A 168 25.82 -5.50 -1.27
N THR A 169 25.69 -4.19 -1.46
CA THR A 169 26.78 -3.32 -1.87
C THR A 169 27.72 -2.92 -0.73
N THR A 170 27.29 -3.11 0.53
CA THR A 170 28.01 -2.71 1.75
C THR A 170 28.50 -3.90 2.59
N GLY A 171 28.73 -5.06 1.96
CA GLY A 171 29.32 -6.24 2.59
C GLY A 171 28.34 -7.39 2.90
N GLY A 172 27.12 -7.35 2.39
CA GLY A 172 26.10 -8.38 2.66
C GLY A 172 26.20 -9.66 1.82
N GLY A 173 26.98 -9.67 0.77
CA GLY A 173 27.24 -10.85 -0.07
C GLY A 173 25.99 -11.47 -0.73
N TYR A 174 26.13 -12.71 -1.20
CA TYR A 174 25.06 -13.45 -1.89
C TYR A 174 23.76 -13.61 -1.09
N PRO A 175 23.75 -13.82 0.24
CA PRO A 175 22.47 -13.87 0.98
C PRO A 175 21.64 -12.60 0.83
N SER A 176 22.28 -11.42 0.79
CA SER A 176 21.55 -10.16 0.57
C SER A 176 21.03 -10.02 -0.86
N LEU A 177 21.75 -10.57 -1.84
CA LEU A 177 21.31 -10.62 -3.23
C LEU A 177 20.01 -11.44 -3.37
N VAL A 178 20.06 -12.68 -2.86
CA VAL A 178 18.92 -13.60 -2.91
C VAL A 178 17.73 -13.02 -2.15
N ALA A 179 17.95 -12.49 -0.93
CA ALA A 179 16.90 -11.86 -0.14
C ALA A 179 16.26 -10.68 -0.87
N SER A 180 17.06 -9.81 -1.52
CA SER A 180 16.53 -8.69 -2.30
C SER A 180 15.63 -9.15 -3.43
N GLY A 181 16.06 -10.11 -4.27
CA GLY A 181 15.28 -10.61 -5.40
C GLY A 181 14.01 -11.34 -4.98
N LEU A 182 14.08 -12.21 -3.96
CA LEU A 182 12.91 -12.94 -3.45
C LEU A 182 11.88 -12.01 -2.81
N LEU A 183 12.32 -11.05 -1.99
CA LEU A 183 11.41 -10.07 -1.39
C LEU A 183 10.78 -9.17 -2.45
N LEU A 184 11.51 -8.83 -3.52
CA LEU A 184 10.96 -8.07 -4.64
C LEU A 184 9.84 -8.84 -5.35
N ALA A 185 10.03 -10.14 -5.57
CA ALA A 185 9.01 -11.03 -6.13
C ALA A 185 7.79 -11.13 -5.20
N LEU A 186 8.01 -11.29 -3.90
CA LEU A 186 6.93 -11.37 -2.92
C LEU A 186 6.17 -10.04 -2.81
N ALA A 187 6.85 -8.88 -2.85
CA ALA A 187 6.19 -7.58 -2.89
C ALA A 187 5.27 -7.44 -4.12
N GLY A 188 5.77 -7.83 -5.30
CA GLY A 188 4.99 -7.86 -6.54
C GLY A 188 3.81 -8.83 -6.48
N ALA A 189 3.97 -10.02 -5.90
CA ALA A 189 2.90 -10.97 -5.72
C ALA A 189 1.85 -10.49 -4.69
N THR A 190 2.28 -9.78 -3.63
CA THR A 190 1.38 -9.18 -2.65
C THR A 190 0.54 -8.06 -3.26
N LYS A 191 1.17 -7.18 -4.04
CA LYS A 191 0.51 -6.11 -4.79
C LYS A 191 1.25 -5.83 -6.10
N TYR A 192 0.58 -6.01 -7.22
CA TYR A 192 1.19 -5.86 -8.56
C TYR A 192 1.76 -4.47 -8.82
N ALA A 193 1.21 -3.43 -8.21
CA ALA A 193 1.76 -2.07 -8.30
C ALA A 193 3.22 -1.98 -7.80
N ALA A 194 3.65 -2.83 -6.87
CA ALA A 194 5.05 -2.84 -6.39
C ALA A 194 6.06 -3.21 -7.50
N LEU A 195 5.61 -3.84 -8.59
CA LEU A 195 6.46 -4.16 -9.75
C LEU A 195 7.02 -2.92 -10.44
N LEU A 196 6.39 -1.75 -10.28
CA LEU A 196 6.93 -0.48 -10.78
C LEU A 196 8.35 -0.20 -10.24
N TRP A 197 8.67 -0.63 -9.02
CA TRP A 197 9.95 -0.36 -8.38
C TRP A 197 11.03 -1.42 -8.61
N VAL A 198 10.77 -2.44 -9.44
CA VAL A 198 11.77 -3.46 -9.82
C VAL A 198 13.05 -2.81 -10.37
N PRO A 199 12.99 -1.88 -11.34
CA PRO A 199 14.21 -1.23 -11.86
C PRO A 199 14.91 -0.36 -10.80
N VAL A 200 14.19 0.19 -9.83
CA VAL A 200 14.78 0.97 -8.74
C VAL A 200 15.63 0.09 -7.83
N VAL A 201 15.11 -1.05 -7.39
CA VAL A 201 15.84 -1.99 -6.52
C VAL A 201 17.08 -2.54 -7.23
N ALA A 202 16.94 -2.91 -8.51
CA ALA A 202 18.08 -3.33 -9.33
C ALA A 202 19.11 -2.21 -9.50
N GLY A 203 18.66 -0.98 -9.75
CA GLY A 203 19.52 0.20 -9.85
C GLY A 203 20.27 0.53 -8.55
N ILE A 204 19.62 0.34 -7.39
CA ILE A 204 20.29 0.45 -6.08
C ILE A 204 21.44 -0.57 -5.97
N ALA A 205 21.21 -1.83 -6.36
CA ALA A 205 22.26 -2.85 -6.36
C ALA A 205 23.44 -2.52 -7.28
N VAL A 206 23.22 -1.74 -8.34
CA VAL A 206 24.28 -1.22 -9.22
C VAL A 206 24.99 -0.02 -8.58
N LEU A 207 24.24 0.99 -8.09
CA LEU A 207 24.76 2.33 -7.81
C LEU A 207 25.21 2.53 -6.35
N ALA A 208 24.70 1.75 -5.39
CA ALA A 208 24.98 1.96 -3.96
C ALA A 208 26.33 1.42 -3.46
N GLY A 209 27.21 0.94 -4.35
CA GLY A 209 28.51 0.35 -4.01
C GLY A 209 29.57 1.33 -3.50
N PRO A 210 30.64 0.81 -2.88
CA PRO A 210 31.73 1.63 -2.37
C PRO A 210 32.41 2.43 -3.49
N ARG A 211 32.86 3.63 -3.13
CA ARG A 211 33.46 4.60 -4.02
C ARG A 211 34.82 4.14 -4.52
N GLY A 212 35.04 4.11 -5.82
CA GLY A 212 36.35 4.11 -6.44
C GLY A 212 37.00 2.76 -6.75
N SER A 213 36.44 1.61 -6.40
CA SER A 213 37.10 0.30 -6.59
C SER A 213 36.33 -0.73 -7.41
N LEU A 214 35.08 -0.44 -7.82
CA LEU A 214 34.30 -1.42 -8.56
C LEU A 214 34.58 -1.32 -10.07
N ARG A 215 34.98 -2.44 -10.65
CA ARG A 215 34.86 -2.63 -12.09
C ARG A 215 33.38 -2.46 -12.44
N LEU A 216 33.07 -1.63 -13.40
CA LEU A 216 31.70 -1.33 -13.86
C LEU A 216 30.87 -2.62 -14.07
N TRP A 217 31.54 -3.67 -14.57
CA TRP A 217 30.96 -4.99 -14.75
C TRP A 217 30.45 -5.63 -13.44
N GLU A 218 31.19 -5.52 -12.33
CA GLU A 218 30.76 -6.10 -11.05
C GLU A 218 29.52 -5.39 -10.48
N ALA A 219 29.40 -4.08 -10.71
CA ALA A 219 28.22 -3.31 -10.35
C ALA A 219 26.99 -3.79 -11.15
N TRP A 220 27.11 -3.87 -12.48
CA TRP A 220 26.04 -4.37 -13.33
C TRP A 220 25.67 -5.82 -13.03
N ARG A 221 26.66 -6.69 -12.82
CA ARG A 221 26.42 -8.08 -12.46
C ARG A 221 25.54 -8.22 -11.21
N ARG A 222 25.72 -7.37 -10.18
CA ARG A 222 24.86 -7.40 -8.99
C ARG A 222 23.41 -7.07 -9.31
N GLY A 223 23.16 -6.01 -10.06
CA GLY A 223 21.80 -5.64 -10.48
C GLY A 223 21.14 -6.73 -11.31
N LEU A 224 21.89 -7.30 -12.28
CA LEU A 224 21.41 -8.40 -13.13
C LEU A 224 21.08 -9.67 -12.32
N LEU A 225 21.89 -10.02 -11.34
CA LEU A 225 21.63 -11.19 -10.49
C LEU A 225 20.43 -10.98 -9.55
N VAL A 226 20.18 -9.77 -9.05
CA VAL A 226 18.93 -9.43 -8.33
C VAL A 226 17.73 -9.60 -9.24
N LEU A 227 17.79 -9.08 -10.47
CA LEU A 227 16.74 -9.24 -11.49
C LEU A 227 16.54 -10.71 -11.87
N LEU A 228 17.59 -11.46 -12.06
CA LEU A 228 17.50 -12.90 -12.36
C LEU A 228 16.80 -13.66 -11.22
N THR A 229 17.18 -13.39 -9.96
CA THR A 229 16.52 -14.00 -8.79
C THR A 229 15.04 -13.64 -8.75
N PHE A 230 14.70 -12.37 -9.00
CA PHE A 230 13.32 -11.92 -9.11
C PHE A 230 12.55 -12.65 -10.23
N VAL A 231 13.10 -12.70 -11.45
CA VAL A 231 12.44 -13.35 -12.60
C VAL A 231 12.22 -14.84 -12.35
N VAL A 232 13.23 -15.53 -11.83
CA VAL A 232 13.10 -16.96 -11.47
C VAL A 232 12.02 -17.18 -10.42
N ALA A 233 11.98 -16.34 -9.36
CA ALA A 233 10.97 -16.46 -8.31
C ALA A 233 9.56 -16.17 -8.83
N VAL A 234 9.37 -15.12 -9.65
CA VAL A 234 8.07 -14.81 -10.27
C VAL A 234 7.65 -15.90 -11.25
N GLY A 235 8.57 -16.40 -12.08
CA GLY A 235 8.30 -17.50 -13.00
C GLY A 235 7.87 -18.79 -12.27
N ALA A 236 8.58 -19.16 -11.21
CA ALA A 236 8.20 -20.31 -10.37
C ALA A 236 6.83 -20.10 -9.70
N ALA A 237 6.55 -18.90 -9.18
CA ALA A 237 5.26 -18.56 -8.59
C ALA A 237 4.12 -18.60 -9.62
N ALA A 238 4.34 -18.10 -10.84
CA ALA A 238 3.36 -18.13 -11.92
C ALA A 238 3.05 -19.56 -12.37
N LEU A 239 4.06 -20.41 -12.49
CA LEU A 239 3.89 -21.83 -12.82
C LEU A 239 3.11 -22.59 -11.72
N ALA A 240 3.43 -22.32 -10.46
CA ALA A 240 2.75 -22.93 -9.31
C ALA A 240 1.30 -22.44 -9.16
N ALA A 241 1.03 -21.18 -9.43
CA ALA A 241 -0.30 -20.56 -9.31
C ALA A 241 -1.25 -20.95 -10.46
N GLY A 242 -0.71 -21.27 -11.62
CA GLY A 242 -1.46 -21.70 -12.79
C GLY A 242 -2.05 -20.56 -13.62
N GLU A 243 -2.68 -20.93 -14.74
CA GLU A 243 -3.18 -20.03 -15.77
C GLU A 243 -4.22 -19.01 -15.24
N LYS A 244 -5.07 -19.44 -14.32
CA LYS A 244 -6.10 -18.60 -13.68
C LYS A 244 -5.52 -17.30 -13.10
N TYR A 245 -4.41 -17.41 -12.36
CA TYR A 245 -3.76 -16.25 -11.74
C TYR A 245 -2.98 -15.40 -12.73
N VAL A 246 -2.37 -16.03 -13.75
CA VAL A 246 -1.70 -15.29 -14.84
C VAL A 246 -2.71 -14.47 -15.64
N ASN A 247 -3.87 -15.04 -15.94
CA ASN A 247 -4.96 -14.33 -16.62
C ASN A 247 -5.53 -13.20 -15.75
N GLY A 248 -5.68 -13.41 -14.44
CA GLY A 248 -6.06 -12.38 -13.48
C GLY A 248 -5.07 -11.21 -13.46
N PHE A 249 -3.77 -11.49 -13.40
CA PHE A 249 -2.73 -10.46 -13.51
C PHE A 249 -2.82 -9.66 -14.81
N ASN A 250 -3.00 -10.35 -15.94
CA ASN A 250 -3.16 -9.69 -17.25
C ASN A 250 -4.37 -8.75 -17.25
N HIS A 251 -5.51 -9.19 -16.71
CA HIS A 251 -6.75 -8.42 -16.69
C HIS A 251 -6.65 -7.20 -15.76
N THR A 252 -6.16 -7.38 -14.55
CA THR A 252 -6.14 -6.33 -13.52
C THR A 252 -4.98 -5.33 -13.67
N THR A 253 -3.92 -5.68 -14.42
CA THR A 253 -2.69 -4.89 -14.49
C THR A 253 -2.35 -4.45 -15.91
N LEU A 254 -2.15 -5.40 -16.84
CA LEU A 254 -1.69 -5.07 -18.19
C LEU A 254 -2.80 -4.56 -19.10
N LYS A 255 -4.02 -5.12 -18.98
CA LYS A 255 -5.20 -4.76 -19.77
C LYS A 255 -6.19 -3.89 -19.00
N ARG A 256 -5.76 -3.32 -17.86
CA ARG A 256 -6.62 -2.44 -17.06
C ARG A 256 -7.09 -1.26 -17.89
N ALA A 257 -8.42 -1.06 -17.96
CA ALA A 257 -8.99 0.10 -18.61
C ALA A 257 -8.53 1.40 -17.93
N PRO A 258 -8.20 2.45 -18.69
CA PRO A 258 -7.93 3.76 -18.14
C PRO A 258 -9.15 4.30 -17.40
N GLY A 259 -8.93 5.13 -16.38
CA GLY A 259 -9.97 5.92 -15.74
C GLY A 259 -10.37 7.13 -16.60
N HIS A 260 -11.17 8.01 -16.01
CA HIS A 260 -11.71 9.21 -16.68
C HIS A 260 -11.21 10.52 -16.07
N ASP A 261 -10.29 10.45 -15.08
CA ASP A 261 -9.78 11.65 -14.41
C ASP A 261 -8.85 12.46 -15.34
N SER A 262 -8.93 13.77 -15.24
CA SER A 262 -8.03 14.64 -16.02
C SER A 262 -6.58 14.53 -15.54
N TYR A 263 -5.63 14.68 -16.44
CA TYR A 263 -4.20 14.70 -16.10
C TYR A 263 -3.85 15.74 -15.03
N SER A 264 -4.44 16.95 -15.15
CA SER A 264 -4.19 18.04 -14.21
C SER A 264 -4.72 17.73 -12.81
N TYR A 265 -5.88 17.10 -12.71
CA TYR A 265 -6.45 16.68 -11.44
C TYR A 265 -5.56 15.61 -10.75
N VAL A 266 -5.20 14.55 -11.46
CA VAL A 266 -4.32 13.51 -10.90
C VAL A 266 -2.95 14.07 -10.52
N ALA A 267 -2.40 14.99 -11.33
CA ALA A 267 -1.12 15.65 -11.03
C ALA A 267 -1.21 16.56 -9.80
N SER A 268 -2.30 17.31 -9.63
CA SER A 268 -2.51 18.17 -8.46
C SER A 268 -2.67 17.35 -7.18
N GLU A 269 -3.41 16.23 -7.24
CA GLU A 269 -3.53 15.31 -6.10
C GLU A 269 -2.16 14.67 -5.76
N ALA A 270 -1.39 14.24 -6.76
CA ALA A 270 -0.04 13.71 -6.52
C ALA A 270 0.88 14.76 -5.87
N ALA A 271 0.84 16.01 -6.35
CA ALA A 271 1.60 17.11 -5.76
C ALA A 271 1.18 17.40 -4.32
N ARG A 272 -0.10 17.27 -4.00
CA ARG A 272 -0.64 17.42 -2.65
C ARG A 272 -0.11 16.34 -1.70
N TRP A 273 -0.06 15.07 -2.13
CA TRP A 273 0.29 13.95 -1.28
C TRP A 273 1.80 13.78 -1.06
N VAL A 274 2.62 14.03 -2.08
CA VAL A 274 4.06 13.75 -2.03
C VAL A 274 4.94 14.90 -2.54
N GLY A 275 4.36 15.94 -3.13
CA GLY A 275 5.10 17.06 -3.73
C GLY A 275 6.12 17.71 -2.80
N PRO A 276 5.78 18.12 -1.55
CA PRO A 276 6.74 18.72 -0.63
C PRO A 276 7.97 17.84 -0.36
N LEU A 277 7.78 16.52 -0.23
CA LEU A 277 8.88 15.58 -0.07
C LEU A 277 9.78 15.54 -1.31
N LEU A 278 9.18 15.50 -2.52
CA LEU A 278 9.90 15.45 -3.79
C LEU A 278 10.68 16.74 -4.06
N VAL A 279 10.19 17.89 -3.64
CA VAL A 279 10.94 19.17 -3.73
C VAL A 279 12.22 19.11 -2.89
N VAL A 280 12.15 18.61 -1.66
CA VAL A 280 13.34 18.44 -0.81
C VAL A 280 14.30 17.39 -1.40
N ALA A 281 13.76 16.29 -1.94
CA ALA A 281 14.57 15.28 -2.62
C ALA A 281 15.26 15.86 -3.88
N LEU A 282 14.56 16.67 -4.67
CA LEU A 282 15.15 17.36 -5.83
C LEU A 282 16.29 18.29 -5.41
N ALA A 283 16.13 19.07 -4.34
CA ALA A 283 17.23 19.87 -3.80
C ALA A 283 18.44 19.00 -3.45
N GLY A 284 18.21 17.79 -2.90
CA GLY A 284 19.25 16.80 -2.65
C GLY A 284 19.99 16.33 -3.91
N VAL A 285 19.26 16.07 -4.99
CA VAL A 285 19.82 15.69 -6.29
C VAL A 285 20.68 16.84 -6.85
N LEU A 286 20.20 18.08 -6.79
CA LEU A 286 20.94 19.25 -7.26
C LEU A 286 22.24 19.46 -6.47
N VAL A 287 22.21 19.30 -5.14
CA VAL A 287 23.41 19.33 -4.30
C VAL A 287 24.41 18.25 -4.72
N GLN A 288 23.94 17.04 -4.98
CA GLN A 288 24.82 15.96 -5.45
C GLN A 288 25.38 16.20 -6.86
N LEU A 289 24.61 16.83 -7.75
CA LEU A 289 25.07 17.25 -9.08
C LEU A 289 26.20 18.26 -8.98
N VAL A 290 26.03 19.31 -8.17
CA VAL A 290 27.08 20.32 -7.94
C VAL A 290 28.36 19.67 -7.38
N ARG A 291 28.21 18.72 -6.44
CA ARG A 291 29.36 17.97 -5.89
C ARG A 291 30.03 17.08 -6.93
N ALA A 292 29.26 16.38 -7.76
CA ALA A 292 29.78 15.54 -8.85
C ALA A 292 30.59 16.37 -9.84
N ARG A 293 30.08 17.55 -10.25
CA ARG A 293 30.80 18.48 -11.15
C ARG A 293 32.09 19.02 -10.53
N ARG A 294 32.10 19.31 -9.21
CA ARG A 294 33.28 19.87 -8.54
C ARG A 294 34.35 18.83 -8.20
N ARG A 295 33.95 17.57 -7.88
CA ARG A 295 34.85 16.51 -7.40
C ARG A 295 35.22 15.47 -8.46
N GLY A 296 34.55 15.49 -9.61
CA GLY A 296 34.81 14.57 -10.73
C GLY A 296 34.33 13.14 -10.50
N GLY A 297 34.96 12.18 -11.14
CA GLY A 297 34.50 10.81 -11.35
C GLY A 297 33.98 10.05 -10.13
N ALA A 298 34.61 10.22 -8.95
CA ALA A 298 34.24 9.48 -7.74
C ALA A 298 32.87 9.90 -7.12
N ALA A 299 32.33 11.07 -7.48
CA ALA A 299 31.08 11.58 -6.93
C ALA A 299 29.86 11.35 -7.83
N TRP A 300 30.04 10.93 -9.07
CA TRP A 300 28.92 10.67 -10.01
C TRP A 300 27.99 9.52 -9.57
N PRO A 301 28.47 8.40 -9.01
CA PRO A 301 27.56 7.36 -8.52
C PRO A 301 26.59 7.85 -7.44
N GLU A 302 27.00 8.78 -6.55
CA GLU A 302 26.13 9.38 -5.55
C GLU A 302 25.02 10.24 -6.19
N PHE A 303 25.35 10.97 -7.24
CA PHE A 303 24.37 11.75 -8.01
C PHE A 303 23.36 10.83 -8.69
N TRP A 304 23.82 9.79 -9.39
CA TRP A 304 22.92 8.85 -10.10
C TRP A 304 22.05 8.08 -9.12
N LEU A 305 22.58 7.69 -7.95
CA LEU A 305 21.76 7.07 -6.90
C LEU A 305 20.70 8.03 -6.37
N ALA A 306 21.06 9.28 -6.08
CA ALA A 306 20.10 10.29 -5.61
C ALA A 306 19.02 10.56 -6.67
N LEU A 307 19.38 10.64 -7.94
CA LEU A 307 18.44 10.80 -9.05
C LEU A 307 17.50 9.59 -9.17
N LEU A 308 18.02 8.36 -9.10
CA LEU A 308 17.21 7.13 -9.11
C LEU A 308 16.18 7.13 -7.98
N LEU A 309 16.58 7.52 -6.77
CA LEU A 309 15.72 7.56 -5.59
C LEU A 309 14.66 8.67 -5.68
N LEU A 310 14.96 9.81 -6.31
CA LEU A 310 13.96 10.84 -6.64
C LEU A 310 12.97 10.32 -7.70
N LEU A 311 13.46 9.71 -8.77
CA LEU A 311 12.62 9.15 -9.82
C LEU A 311 11.70 8.05 -9.28
N ALA A 312 12.16 7.26 -8.30
CA ALA A 312 11.32 6.29 -7.60
C ALA A 312 10.07 6.95 -6.97
N GLY A 313 10.22 8.16 -6.41
CA GLY A 313 9.11 8.94 -5.85
C GLY A 313 8.10 9.41 -6.90
N LEU A 314 8.53 9.58 -8.14
CA LEU A 314 7.67 10.01 -9.26
C LEU A 314 6.94 8.84 -9.95
N MET A 315 7.33 7.59 -9.71
CA MET A 315 6.79 6.44 -10.47
C MET A 315 5.28 6.26 -10.26
N ALA A 316 4.78 6.35 -9.04
CA ALA A 316 3.34 6.26 -8.77
C ALA A 316 2.57 7.44 -9.37
N PRO A 317 2.94 8.72 -9.13
CA PRO A 317 2.34 9.87 -9.82
C PRO A 317 2.28 9.71 -11.33
N VAL A 318 3.40 9.41 -11.98
CA VAL A 318 3.48 9.25 -13.45
C VAL A 318 2.59 8.11 -13.93
N ASN A 319 2.58 6.97 -13.24
CA ASN A 319 1.72 5.85 -13.62
C ASN A 319 0.23 6.19 -13.47
N GLN A 320 -0.18 6.86 -12.40
CA GLN A 320 -1.58 7.23 -12.16
C GLN A 320 -2.06 8.31 -13.17
N ILE A 321 -1.20 9.26 -13.51
CA ILE A 321 -1.46 10.21 -14.60
C ILE A 321 -1.65 9.45 -15.92
N ARG A 322 -0.76 8.50 -16.23
CA ARG A 322 -0.83 7.69 -17.46
C ARG A 322 -2.13 6.90 -17.60
N ILE A 323 -2.64 6.35 -16.48
CA ILE A 323 -3.87 5.54 -16.48
C ILE A 323 -5.13 6.34 -16.12
N HIS A 324 -5.06 7.67 -16.09
CA HIS A 324 -6.19 8.58 -15.86
C HIS A 324 -7.01 8.23 -14.62
N THR A 325 -6.36 7.95 -13.48
CA THR A 325 -7.07 7.68 -12.23
C THR A 325 -6.36 8.18 -11.01
N TRP A 326 -7.07 8.90 -10.15
CA TRP A 326 -6.59 9.27 -8.82
C TRP A 326 -6.85 8.14 -7.79
N LEU A 327 -7.68 7.16 -8.14
CA LEU A 327 -8.05 6.06 -7.25
C LEU A 327 -6.80 5.34 -6.72
N SER A 328 -6.70 5.22 -5.42
CA SER A 328 -5.56 4.64 -4.70
C SER A 328 -4.22 5.40 -4.84
N LEU A 329 -4.19 6.59 -5.44
CA LEU A 329 -2.98 7.41 -5.58
C LEU A 329 -2.32 7.65 -4.22
N GLN A 330 -3.11 8.05 -3.21
CA GLN A 330 -2.66 8.33 -1.84
C GLN A 330 -1.99 7.12 -1.16
N LYS A 331 -2.34 5.90 -1.55
CA LYS A 331 -1.68 4.66 -1.08
C LYS A 331 -0.41 4.36 -1.87
N HIS A 332 -0.43 4.60 -3.19
CA HIS A 332 0.68 4.23 -4.07
C HIS A 332 1.88 5.18 -3.99
N VAL A 333 1.67 6.47 -3.68
CA VAL A 333 2.78 7.43 -3.58
C VAL A 333 3.77 7.06 -2.49
N ASP A 334 3.32 6.37 -1.44
CA ASP A 334 4.16 6.01 -0.30
C ASP A 334 5.23 4.96 -0.65
N PHE A 335 4.98 4.11 -1.65
CA PHE A 335 5.97 3.16 -2.16
C PHE A 335 7.22 3.87 -2.71
N GLY A 336 7.02 4.95 -3.48
CA GLY A 336 8.10 5.76 -4.02
C GLY A 336 8.70 6.72 -2.98
N ALA A 337 7.86 7.27 -2.10
CA ALA A 337 8.28 8.17 -1.03
C ALA A 337 9.29 7.51 -0.09
N TRP A 338 9.16 6.20 0.18
CA TRP A 338 10.13 5.44 0.96
C TRP A 338 11.55 5.59 0.41
N PHE A 339 11.74 5.48 -0.91
CA PHE A 339 13.05 5.65 -1.56
C PHE A 339 13.52 7.12 -1.51
N SER A 340 12.62 8.06 -1.78
CA SER A 340 12.95 9.49 -1.78
C SER A 340 13.33 9.98 -0.37
N CYS A 341 12.79 9.41 0.70
CA CYS A 341 13.16 9.73 2.07
C CYS A 341 14.64 9.49 2.37
N ILE A 342 15.32 8.58 1.67
CA ILE A 342 16.77 8.36 1.80
C ILE A 342 17.54 9.62 1.38
N VAL A 343 17.13 10.26 0.27
CA VAL A 343 17.74 11.51 -0.22
C VAL A 343 17.38 12.68 0.69
N VAL A 344 16.12 12.77 1.11
CA VAL A 344 15.65 13.81 2.05
C VAL A 344 16.43 13.73 3.37
N GLY A 345 16.62 12.54 3.93
CA GLY A 345 17.41 12.33 5.14
C GLY A 345 18.85 12.82 4.99
N LEU A 346 19.48 12.58 3.82
CA LEU A 346 20.81 13.09 3.52
C LEU A 346 20.84 14.63 3.49
N VAL A 347 19.85 15.28 2.86
CA VAL A 347 19.75 16.74 2.80
C VAL A 347 19.61 17.32 4.19
N LEU A 348 18.64 16.85 4.97
CA LEU A 348 18.37 17.33 6.31
C LEU A 348 19.60 17.17 7.22
N ALA A 349 20.25 16.01 7.18
CA ALA A 349 21.46 15.77 7.96
C ALA A 349 22.60 16.74 7.60
N ARG A 350 22.79 17.01 6.30
CA ARG A 350 23.79 17.99 5.85
C ARG A 350 23.47 19.41 6.27
N THR A 351 22.21 19.79 6.20
CA THR A 351 21.74 21.11 6.67
C THR A 351 22.01 21.28 8.17
N VAL A 352 21.67 20.25 8.97
CA VAL A 352 21.96 20.27 10.42
C VAL A 352 23.46 20.39 10.70
N LEU A 353 24.29 19.60 10.01
CA LEU A 353 25.75 19.65 10.19
C LEU A 353 26.37 20.98 9.73
N TRP A 354 25.87 21.55 8.64
CA TRP A 354 26.32 22.85 8.14
C TRP A 354 25.97 23.98 9.12
N LEU A 355 24.75 23.97 9.66
CA LEU A 355 24.27 24.94 10.65
C LEU A 355 25.01 24.77 11.98
N LYS A 356 25.27 23.53 12.43
CA LYS A 356 26.05 23.25 13.64
C LYS A 356 27.46 23.85 13.57
N GLY A 357 28.08 23.86 12.39
CA GLY A 357 29.41 24.47 12.19
C GLY A 357 29.40 26.01 12.20
N ARG A 358 28.25 26.65 12.02
CA ARG A 358 28.11 28.13 11.97
C ARG A 358 27.28 28.72 13.10
N LEU A 359 26.33 27.95 13.60
CA LEU A 359 25.39 28.29 14.65
C LEU A 359 25.35 27.13 15.65
N HIS A 360 24.96 27.38 16.89
CA HIS A 360 24.88 26.32 17.90
C HIS A 360 23.95 25.17 17.49
N LEU A 361 24.15 23.97 18.07
CA LEU A 361 23.36 22.76 17.79
C LEU A 361 21.83 23.02 17.77
N VAL A 362 21.35 23.87 18.66
CA VAL A 362 19.93 24.27 18.76
C VAL A 362 19.41 24.85 17.44
N ALA A 363 20.19 25.70 16.75
CA ALA A 363 19.77 26.28 15.47
C ALA A 363 19.69 25.23 14.34
N GLY A 364 20.58 24.22 14.37
CA GLY A 364 20.54 23.09 13.42
C GLY A 364 19.28 22.23 13.60
N VAL A 365 18.95 21.92 14.86
CA VAL A 365 17.71 21.19 15.20
C VAL A 365 16.47 21.99 14.84
N ALA A 366 16.46 23.31 15.14
CA ALA A 366 15.35 24.20 14.77
C ALA A 366 15.13 24.27 13.26
N ALA A 367 16.21 24.35 12.46
CA ALA A 367 16.11 24.34 11.00
C ALA A 367 15.55 23.01 10.45
N ALA A 368 15.95 21.86 11.01
CA ALA A 368 15.36 20.58 10.64
C ALA A 368 13.87 20.51 11.03
N ALA A 369 13.50 21.02 12.19
CA ALA A 369 12.12 21.09 12.66
C ALA A 369 11.26 22.00 11.76
N LEU A 370 11.81 23.11 11.24
CA LEU A 370 11.13 24.00 10.29
C LEU A 370 10.82 23.32 8.95
N VAL A 371 11.54 22.27 8.56
CA VAL A 371 11.22 21.48 7.35
C VAL A 371 10.27 20.34 7.67
N VAL A 372 10.56 19.59 8.73
CA VAL A 372 9.79 18.39 9.08
C VAL A 372 8.45 18.75 9.75
N GLY A 373 8.41 19.81 10.54
CA GLY A 373 7.18 20.25 11.25
C GLY A 373 6.01 20.50 10.31
N PRO A 374 6.16 21.33 9.25
CA PRO A 374 5.10 21.51 8.24
C PRO A 374 4.71 20.20 7.53
N LEU A 375 5.67 19.34 7.18
CA LEU A 375 5.37 18.02 6.59
C LEU A 375 4.54 17.14 7.54
N ALA A 376 4.91 17.10 8.82
CA ALA A 376 4.17 16.33 9.83
C ALA A 376 2.76 16.91 10.07
N TRP A 377 2.63 18.24 10.09
CA TRP A 377 1.32 18.90 10.21
C TRP A 377 0.41 18.57 9.03
N VAL A 378 0.89 18.77 7.81
CA VAL A 378 0.16 18.44 6.57
C VAL A 378 -0.17 16.96 6.55
N GLY A 379 0.79 16.08 6.84
CA GLY A 379 0.58 14.64 6.86
C GLY A 379 -0.48 14.19 7.86
N SER A 380 -0.50 14.77 9.07
CA SER A 380 -1.53 14.47 10.06
C SER A 380 -2.92 14.94 9.64
N ALA A 381 -3.02 16.08 8.97
CA ALA A 381 -4.28 16.57 8.40
C ALA A 381 -4.77 15.64 7.28
N GLN A 382 -3.87 15.22 6.38
CA GLN A 382 -4.13 14.30 5.30
C GLN A 382 -4.57 12.91 5.82
N GLY A 383 -3.91 12.36 6.84
CA GLY A 383 -4.29 11.09 7.44
C GLY A 383 -5.71 11.11 8.01
N ARG A 384 -6.08 12.18 8.72
CA ARG A 384 -7.46 12.35 9.23
C ARG A 384 -8.48 12.53 8.11
N GLU A 385 -8.15 13.29 7.07
CA GLU A 385 -9.01 13.48 5.91
C GLU A 385 -9.32 12.15 5.23
N MET A 386 -8.31 11.34 4.93
CA MET A 386 -8.47 10.02 4.32
C MET A 386 -9.38 9.10 5.13
N TYR A 387 -9.28 9.11 6.46
CA TYR A 387 -10.18 8.33 7.33
C TYR A 387 -11.61 8.90 7.43
N GLY A 388 -11.82 10.13 7.02
CA GLY A 388 -13.12 10.76 6.94
C GLY A 388 -13.84 10.58 5.59
N GLU A 389 -13.22 9.89 4.61
CA GLU A 389 -13.77 9.78 3.25
C GLU A 389 -14.81 8.67 3.08
N TRP A 390 -14.96 7.76 4.03
CA TRP A 390 -16.00 6.74 3.96
C TRP A 390 -16.96 6.78 5.13
N SER A 391 -18.16 6.23 4.89
CA SER A 391 -19.25 6.21 5.87
C SER A 391 -18.92 5.32 7.07
N ASN A 392 -19.38 5.71 8.26
CA ASN A 392 -19.49 4.77 9.36
C ASN A 392 -20.68 3.83 9.10
N SER A 393 -20.39 2.56 8.85
CA SER A 393 -21.38 1.56 8.45
C SER A 393 -22.09 0.87 9.63
N LYS A 394 -21.82 1.25 10.88
CA LYS A 394 -22.35 0.56 12.06
C LYS A 394 -23.88 0.49 12.08
N GLU A 395 -24.54 1.64 11.90
CA GLU A 395 -26.01 1.72 11.90
C GLU A 395 -26.62 1.01 10.68
N PHE A 396 -25.95 1.13 9.51
CA PHE A 396 -26.37 0.44 8.31
C PHE A 396 -26.32 -1.09 8.48
N VAL A 397 -25.23 -1.64 8.98
CA VAL A 397 -25.10 -3.08 9.21
C VAL A 397 -26.13 -3.56 10.23
N ALA A 398 -26.34 -2.84 11.32
CA ALA A 398 -27.35 -3.17 12.34
C ALA A 398 -28.78 -3.13 11.77
N ALA A 399 -29.07 -2.19 10.87
CA ALA A 399 -30.37 -2.10 10.23
C ALA A 399 -30.61 -3.23 9.19
N LEU A 400 -29.54 -3.72 8.57
CA LEU A 400 -29.59 -4.79 7.57
C LEU A 400 -29.65 -6.18 8.21
N GLU A 401 -28.96 -6.40 9.33
CA GLU A 401 -28.80 -7.69 10.01
C GLU A 401 -30.12 -8.48 10.20
N PRO A 402 -31.26 -7.89 10.61
CA PRO A 402 -32.50 -8.64 10.82
C PRO A 402 -33.11 -9.26 9.54
N TYR A 403 -32.66 -8.83 8.37
CA TYR A 403 -33.13 -9.32 7.08
C TYR A 403 -32.17 -10.29 6.39
N ILE A 404 -31.01 -10.54 7.01
CA ILE A 404 -29.95 -11.35 6.42
C ILE A 404 -29.93 -12.74 7.06
N VAL A 405 -29.98 -13.77 6.23
CA VAL A 405 -30.04 -15.16 6.70
C VAL A 405 -29.14 -16.03 5.84
N LYS A 406 -28.47 -16.98 6.46
CA LYS A 406 -27.71 -18.00 5.76
C LYS A 406 -28.66 -18.96 5.03
N GLY A 407 -28.44 -19.12 3.74
CA GLY A 407 -29.27 -20.00 2.92
C GLY A 407 -29.16 -19.67 1.43
N GLU A 408 -30.29 -19.77 0.72
CA GLU A 408 -30.40 -19.54 -0.73
C GLU A 408 -30.86 -18.11 -1.08
N ASP A 409 -31.30 -17.32 -0.08
CA ASP A 409 -31.72 -15.94 -0.29
C ASP A 409 -30.57 -15.09 -0.86
N ARG A 410 -30.89 -14.19 -1.80
CA ARG A 410 -29.93 -13.32 -2.45
C ARG A 410 -30.17 -11.87 -2.07
N TYR A 411 -29.09 -11.09 -1.99
CA TYR A 411 -29.08 -9.70 -1.59
C TYR A 411 -28.34 -8.87 -2.63
N LEU A 412 -28.98 -7.81 -3.13
CA LEU A 412 -28.38 -6.85 -4.05
C LEU A 412 -28.03 -5.60 -3.25
N VAL A 413 -26.75 -5.39 -3.01
CA VAL A 413 -26.30 -4.33 -2.10
C VAL A 413 -25.14 -3.58 -2.74
N GLU A 414 -25.32 -2.27 -2.93
CA GLU A 414 -24.24 -1.40 -3.34
C GLU A 414 -23.13 -1.45 -2.29
N ASN A 415 -21.88 -1.67 -2.73
CA ASN A 415 -20.73 -1.84 -1.83
C ASN A 415 -20.91 -2.97 -0.80
N TYR A 416 -21.47 -4.12 -1.21
CA TYR A 416 -21.77 -5.25 -0.33
C TYR A 416 -20.58 -5.76 0.50
N ASN A 417 -19.35 -5.45 0.12
CA ASN A 417 -18.14 -5.98 0.77
C ASN A 417 -18.08 -5.65 2.28
N VAL A 418 -18.58 -4.47 2.67
CA VAL A 418 -18.60 -4.07 4.08
C VAL A 418 -19.62 -4.86 4.89
N PRO A 419 -20.92 -4.92 4.52
CA PRO A 419 -21.89 -5.76 5.24
C PRO A 419 -21.56 -7.25 5.15
N ALA A 420 -21.04 -7.75 4.02
CA ALA A 420 -20.61 -9.13 3.89
C ALA A 420 -19.49 -9.49 4.89
N TYR A 421 -18.54 -8.58 5.13
CA TYR A 421 -17.52 -8.75 6.15
C TYR A 421 -18.11 -8.85 7.56
N TYR A 422 -18.98 -7.91 7.94
CA TYR A 422 -19.57 -7.90 9.30
C TYR A 422 -20.54 -9.05 9.53
N LEU A 423 -21.32 -9.44 8.51
CA LEU A 423 -22.34 -10.50 8.56
C LEU A 423 -21.83 -11.86 8.04
N ARG A 424 -20.51 -12.05 7.92
CA ARG A 424 -19.88 -13.26 7.35
C ARG A 424 -20.24 -14.58 8.04
N LYS A 425 -20.63 -14.53 9.30
CA LYS A 425 -21.09 -15.72 10.03
C LYS A 425 -22.52 -16.14 9.67
N GLN A 426 -23.30 -15.21 9.15
CA GLN A 426 -24.73 -15.35 8.82
C GLN A 426 -24.99 -15.51 7.32
N THR A 427 -23.94 -15.43 6.46
CA THR A 427 -24.10 -15.46 5.00
C THR A 427 -23.01 -16.27 4.33
N ASN A 428 -23.28 -16.60 3.05
CA ASN A 428 -22.29 -17.11 2.10
C ASN A 428 -22.00 -16.02 1.05
N TRP A 429 -20.85 -16.06 0.38
CA TRP A 429 -20.51 -15.07 -0.63
C TRP A 429 -21.45 -15.08 -1.84
N GLN A 430 -22.04 -16.24 -2.20
CA GLN A 430 -22.99 -16.38 -3.31
C GLN A 430 -24.31 -15.63 -3.08
N GLN A 431 -24.61 -15.24 -1.84
CA GLN A 431 -25.82 -14.48 -1.50
C GLN A 431 -25.69 -13.00 -1.83
N TRP A 432 -24.44 -12.48 -1.94
CA TRP A 432 -24.17 -11.07 -2.15
C TRP A 432 -23.95 -10.75 -3.63
N HIS A 433 -24.66 -9.75 -4.12
CA HIS A 433 -24.55 -9.24 -5.48
C HIS A 433 -24.28 -7.75 -5.46
N ASP A 434 -23.39 -7.29 -6.34
CA ASP A 434 -23.09 -5.88 -6.55
C ASP A 434 -23.89 -5.33 -7.74
N LEU A 435 -24.36 -4.08 -7.65
CA LEU A 435 -25.10 -3.43 -8.72
C LEU A 435 -24.27 -3.32 -10.02
N VAL A 436 -22.97 -3.18 -9.93
CA VAL A 436 -22.09 -3.04 -11.11
C VAL A 436 -21.76 -4.37 -11.79
N ALA A 437 -22.04 -5.50 -11.15
CA ALA A 437 -21.66 -6.83 -11.62
C ALA A 437 -22.84 -7.80 -11.78
N VAL A 438 -24.02 -7.28 -12.06
CA VAL A 438 -25.20 -8.12 -12.34
C VAL A 438 -25.18 -8.57 -13.80
N PHE A 439 -25.09 -9.88 -13.99
CA PHE A 439 -25.22 -10.56 -15.28
C PHE A 439 -26.38 -11.55 -15.20
N ARG A 440 -27.30 -11.51 -16.15
CA ARG A 440 -28.48 -12.35 -16.19
C ARG A 440 -28.71 -12.86 -17.60
N ARG A 441 -28.98 -14.15 -17.74
CA ARG A 441 -29.41 -14.70 -19.03
C ARG A 441 -30.92 -14.42 -19.22
N ASP A 442 -31.27 -13.78 -20.31
CA ASP A 442 -32.65 -13.57 -20.67
C ASP A 442 -33.31 -14.93 -20.97
N PRO A 443 -34.40 -15.32 -20.26
CA PRO A 443 -35.06 -16.62 -20.48
C PRO A 443 -35.71 -16.73 -21.86
N ALA A 444 -36.09 -15.61 -22.48
CA ALA A 444 -36.80 -15.61 -23.79
C ALA A 444 -35.81 -15.67 -24.96
N THR A 445 -34.70 -14.94 -24.90
CA THR A 445 -33.73 -14.84 -26.00
C THR A 445 -32.48 -15.69 -25.80
N GLY A 446 -32.18 -16.09 -24.57
CA GLY A 446 -30.96 -16.77 -24.19
C GLY A 446 -29.71 -15.85 -24.15
N GLU A 447 -29.86 -14.56 -24.44
CA GLU A 447 -28.75 -13.59 -24.43
C GLU A 447 -28.35 -13.18 -23.02
N MET A 448 -27.09 -12.82 -22.85
CA MET A 448 -26.57 -12.28 -21.58
C MET A 448 -26.86 -10.79 -21.48
N GLN A 449 -27.75 -10.42 -20.60
CA GLN A 449 -28.01 -9.04 -20.19
C GLN A 449 -27.06 -8.63 -19.07
N ASN A 450 -26.69 -7.35 -19.00
CA ASN A 450 -25.92 -6.75 -17.92
C ASN A 450 -26.45 -5.35 -17.55
N GLY A 451 -25.98 -4.81 -16.45
CA GLY A 451 -26.34 -3.47 -15.98
C GLY A 451 -27.84 -3.29 -15.69
N VAL A 452 -28.38 -2.09 -15.96
CA VAL A 452 -29.74 -1.72 -15.58
C VAL A 452 -30.83 -2.71 -16.09
N PRO A 453 -30.82 -3.18 -17.35
CA PRO A 453 -31.83 -4.15 -17.82
C PRO A 453 -31.82 -5.46 -17.03
N ALA A 454 -30.62 -6.01 -16.76
CA ALA A 454 -30.48 -7.24 -15.99
C ALA A 454 -30.99 -7.07 -14.55
N ILE A 455 -30.68 -5.93 -13.92
CA ILE A 455 -31.14 -5.61 -12.56
C ILE A 455 -32.64 -5.47 -12.54
N GLN A 456 -33.22 -4.72 -13.47
CA GLN A 456 -34.70 -4.53 -13.55
C GLN A 456 -35.42 -5.84 -13.72
N ALA A 457 -34.94 -6.72 -14.60
CA ALA A 457 -35.53 -8.05 -14.80
C ALA A 457 -35.43 -8.92 -13.54
N GLY A 458 -34.30 -8.88 -12.83
CA GLY A 458 -34.14 -9.59 -11.57
C GLY A 458 -35.01 -9.07 -10.43
N ILE A 459 -35.24 -7.74 -10.36
CA ILE A 459 -36.16 -7.11 -9.40
C ILE A 459 -37.60 -7.58 -9.70
N GLN A 460 -38.02 -7.57 -10.96
CA GLN A 460 -39.37 -8.06 -11.38
C GLN A 460 -39.58 -9.54 -11.06
N ALA A 461 -38.51 -10.35 -11.14
CA ALA A 461 -38.54 -11.75 -10.79
C ALA A 461 -38.38 -12.02 -9.28
N HIS A 462 -38.24 -11.01 -8.44
CA HIS A 462 -37.97 -11.10 -6.98
C HIS A 462 -36.77 -11.98 -6.65
N GLU A 463 -35.71 -11.92 -7.48
CA GLU A 463 -34.50 -12.70 -7.28
C GLU A 463 -33.76 -12.29 -6.00
N TRP A 464 -33.84 -11.02 -5.60
CA TRP A 464 -33.25 -10.49 -4.40
C TRP A 464 -34.27 -10.23 -3.32
N LYS A 465 -34.05 -10.77 -2.14
CA LYS A 465 -34.91 -10.56 -0.97
C LYS A 465 -34.71 -9.19 -0.34
N VAL A 466 -33.48 -8.68 -0.43
CA VAL A 466 -33.12 -7.34 0.04
C VAL A 466 -32.36 -6.62 -1.09
N VAL A 467 -32.68 -5.34 -1.28
CA VAL A 467 -31.98 -4.43 -2.19
C VAL A 467 -31.59 -3.19 -1.40
N VAL A 468 -30.32 -2.79 -1.47
CA VAL A 468 -29.82 -1.57 -0.81
C VAL A 468 -29.21 -0.63 -1.85
N LEU A 469 -29.68 0.61 -1.83
CA LEU A 469 -29.19 1.69 -2.69
C LEU A 469 -28.59 2.79 -1.82
N ASP A 470 -27.39 3.27 -2.15
CA ASP A 470 -26.73 4.35 -1.40
C ASP A 470 -26.61 5.67 -2.19
N PHE A 471 -26.90 5.64 -3.50
CA PHE A 471 -26.90 6.79 -4.41
C PHE A 471 -25.53 7.51 -4.53
N THR A 472 -24.44 6.84 -4.20
CA THR A 472 -23.09 7.41 -4.28
C THR A 472 -22.38 7.02 -5.58
N GLN A 473 -21.75 5.86 -5.63
CA GLN A 473 -20.96 5.44 -6.79
C GLN A 473 -21.83 5.01 -7.98
N THR A 474 -22.95 4.36 -7.70
CA THR A 474 -23.90 3.86 -8.72
C THR A 474 -25.17 4.70 -8.84
N GLY A 475 -25.17 5.93 -8.40
CA GLY A 475 -26.36 6.79 -8.31
C GLY A 475 -27.19 6.93 -9.59
N ALA A 476 -26.61 6.75 -10.77
CA ALA A 476 -27.33 6.70 -12.04
C ALA A 476 -28.13 5.37 -12.19
N ILE A 477 -27.52 4.25 -11.81
CA ILE A 477 -28.16 2.92 -11.79
C ILE A 477 -29.29 2.93 -10.77
N ASP A 478 -29.03 3.42 -9.56
CA ASP A 478 -30.00 3.49 -8.46
C ASP A 478 -31.28 4.24 -8.85
N LYS A 479 -31.11 5.42 -9.46
CA LYS A 479 -32.23 6.21 -9.98
C LYS A 479 -33.02 5.47 -11.07
N ALA A 480 -32.35 4.71 -11.93
CA ALA A 480 -32.98 3.98 -13.02
C ALA A 480 -33.76 2.76 -12.53
N ILE A 481 -33.32 2.10 -11.43
CA ILE A 481 -34.02 0.89 -10.92
C ILE A 481 -35.04 1.18 -9.83
N GLN A 482 -35.00 2.33 -9.18
CA GLN A 482 -35.93 2.70 -8.11
C GLN A 482 -37.41 2.62 -8.51
N PRO A 483 -37.85 3.09 -9.70
CA PRO A 483 -39.25 2.89 -10.16
C PRO A 483 -39.62 1.42 -10.29
N THR A 484 -38.70 0.56 -10.75
CA THR A 484 -38.94 -0.87 -10.91
C THR A 484 -39.11 -1.56 -9.56
N LEU A 485 -38.33 -1.19 -8.53
CA LEU A 485 -38.52 -1.68 -7.16
C LEU A 485 -39.94 -1.37 -6.65
N LYS A 486 -40.40 -0.13 -6.86
CA LYS A 486 -41.75 0.28 -6.45
C LYS A 486 -42.83 -0.50 -7.20
N ALA A 487 -42.68 -0.64 -8.52
CA ALA A 487 -43.64 -1.37 -9.36
C ALA A 487 -43.70 -2.88 -9.02
N ALA A 488 -42.57 -3.47 -8.65
CA ALA A 488 -42.46 -4.87 -8.21
C ALA A 488 -42.88 -5.08 -6.74
N GLY A 489 -43.40 -4.06 -6.06
CA GLY A 489 -43.92 -4.17 -4.69
C GLY A 489 -42.91 -4.23 -3.58
N TYR A 490 -41.62 -3.89 -3.86
CA TYR A 490 -40.63 -3.76 -2.79
C TYR A 490 -40.99 -2.60 -1.87
N ARG A 491 -40.91 -2.82 -0.58
CA ARG A 491 -41.13 -1.79 0.44
C ARG A 491 -39.86 -1.28 1.06
N VAL A 492 -39.76 0.01 1.29
CA VAL A 492 -38.69 0.60 2.09
C VAL A 492 -38.91 0.25 3.56
N VAL A 493 -37.98 -0.43 4.18
CA VAL A 493 -38.07 -0.81 5.60
C VAL A 493 -37.29 0.12 6.50
N THR A 494 -36.24 0.71 5.98
CA THR A 494 -35.45 1.71 6.71
C THR A 494 -34.62 2.57 5.76
N VAL A 495 -34.28 3.76 6.25
CA VAL A 495 -33.31 4.66 5.63
C VAL A 495 -32.30 5.04 6.68
N VAL A 496 -31.04 4.70 6.45
CA VAL A 496 -29.93 5.04 7.34
C VAL A 496 -29.11 6.15 6.71
N THR A 497 -28.92 7.26 7.41
CA THR A 497 -28.06 8.36 6.95
C THR A 497 -26.75 8.31 7.70
N SER A 498 -25.65 8.13 6.99
CA SER A 498 -24.30 8.11 7.55
C SER A 498 -23.56 9.41 7.23
N GLY A 499 -23.82 10.45 8.01
CA GLY A 499 -23.19 11.75 7.86
C GLY A 499 -23.27 12.32 6.45
N LYS A 500 -22.16 12.82 5.93
CA LYS A 500 -22.04 13.38 4.56
C LYS A 500 -21.82 12.34 3.45
N HIS A 501 -21.67 11.05 3.80
CA HIS A 501 -21.11 10.05 2.89
C HIS A 501 -22.10 8.97 2.43
N GLY A 502 -23.36 9.01 2.81
CA GLY A 502 -24.28 8.00 2.31
C GLY A 502 -25.67 8.07 2.91
N ARG A 503 -26.62 7.64 2.11
CA ARG A 503 -28.01 7.43 2.51
C ARG A 503 -28.41 6.04 2.04
N TYR A 504 -28.25 5.05 2.90
CA TYR A 504 -28.62 3.68 2.61
C TYR A 504 -30.12 3.52 2.70
N THR A 505 -30.78 3.25 1.57
CA THR A 505 -32.21 2.93 1.52
C THR A 505 -32.36 1.43 1.36
N VAL A 506 -32.93 0.77 2.37
CA VAL A 506 -33.11 -0.69 2.41
C VAL A 506 -34.50 -1.03 1.93
N TYR A 507 -34.59 -1.77 0.83
CA TYR A 507 -35.81 -2.31 0.24
C TYR A 507 -35.88 -3.80 0.52
N VAL A 508 -37.10 -4.29 0.77
CA VAL A 508 -37.40 -5.71 1.03
C VAL A 508 -38.48 -6.19 0.08
N ALA A 509 -38.32 -7.39 -0.47
CA ALA A 509 -39.25 -8.00 -1.38
C ALA A 509 -40.64 -8.23 -0.74
N PRO A 510 -41.72 -8.31 -1.52
CA PRO A 510 -43.07 -8.63 -1.00
C PRO A 510 -43.06 -9.94 -0.20
N GLY A 511 -43.69 -9.93 0.97
CA GLY A 511 -43.77 -11.10 1.86
C GLY A 511 -42.48 -11.50 2.56
N TYR A 512 -41.43 -10.73 2.40
CA TYR A 512 -40.17 -10.96 3.13
C TYR A 512 -40.07 -10.02 4.35
N ASP A 513 -40.08 -10.59 5.54
CA ASP A 513 -40.15 -9.85 6.79
C ASP A 513 -38.90 -10.06 7.66
N LYS A 514 -38.74 -9.19 8.69
CA LYS A 514 -37.74 -9.40 9.74
C LYS A 514 -37.90 -10.79 10.31
N ARG A 515 -36.79 -11.46 10.52
CA ARG A 515 -36.80 -12.68 11.33
C ARG A 515 -36.72 -12.32 12.80
N PRO A 516 -37.39 -13.08 13.66
CA PRO A 516 -37.40 -12.85 15.10
C PRO A 516 -36.01 -12.99 15.73
#